data_67b2947fbe6f40ff9e00750163d69174
#
_entry.id   67b2947fbe6f40ff9e00750163d69174
#
_cell.length_a   1.000
_cell.length_b   1.000
_cell.length_c   1.000
_cell.angle_alpha   90.00
_cell.angle_beta   90.00
_cell.angle_gamma   90.00
#
_symmetry.space_group_name_H-M   'P 1'
#
loop_
_entity.id
_entity.type
_entity.pdbx_description
1 polymer ?
#
loop_
_entity_poly.entity_id
_entity_poly.type
_entity_poly.pdbx_seq_one_letter_code
_entity_poly.pdbx_strand_id
1 'polypeptide(L)'
;MTQIVGIIQVKGGVGRSTIATNLAAVFSEKAPTALIDCDLPQGTSASWYAVRKSELPPTNLTLATVRDYRELVAKAKELSGDHRYLIIDAPPRIAEMTRAIIVMSTLCLVPLGASAAEIWSTADLVETINAAREYRADIDVRIVWNRFRANTREAVELSEAARKELGLRELATRLGYRVAYSEALARGLAVSEWLDKTAHAEVAELASEVKGILKEVGK
;
A
#
# COMPACT_ATOMS: atom_id res chain seq x y z
N MET A 1 17.06 2.28 11.18
CA MET A 1 15.82 3.08 11.34
C MET A 1 14.70 2.34 10.64
N THR A 2 13.53 2.27 11.23
CA THR A 2 12.34 1.62 10.67
C THR A 2 11.79 2.44 9.51
N GLN A 3 11.39 1.77 8.44
CA GLN A 3 10.81 2.37 7.24
C GLN A 3 9.29 2.12 7.24
N ILE A 4 8.49 3.16 7.10
CA ILE A 4 7.03 3.08 7.15
C ILE A 4 6.45 3.34 5.76
N VAL A 5 5.67 2.39 5.25
CA VAL A 5 4.96 2.50 3.98
C VAL A 5 3.45 2.52 4.23
N GLY A 6 2.81 3.64 3.96
CA GLY A 6 1.36 3.78 4.06
C GLY A 6 0.68 3.50 2.72
N ILE A 7 -0.35 2.65 2.70
CA ILE A 7 -1.18 2.42 1.51
C ILE A 7 -2.49 3.16 1.71
N ILE A 8 -2.65 4.30 1.06
CA ILE A 8 -3.73 5.25 1.33
C ILE A 8 -4.61 5.48 0.09
N GLN A 9 -5.91 5.50 0.27
CA GLN A 9 -6.88 5.95 -0.74
C GLN A 9 -8.26 6.11 -0.09
N VAL A 10 -8.98 7.14 -0.44
CA VAL A 10 -10.32 7.42 0.12
C VAL A 10 -11.41 6.51 -0.47
N LYS A 11 -11.24 6.06 -1.69
CA LYS A 11 -12.17 5.15 -2.37
C LYS A 11 -11.99 3.70 -1.90
N GLY A 12 -13.09 3.01 -1.64
CA GLY A 12 -13.09 1.57 -1.37
C GLY A 12 -12.83 0.72 -2.62
N GLY A 13 -12.27 -0.49 -2.43
CA GLY A 13 -12.10 -1.46 -3.51
C GLY A 13 -10.99 -1.19 -4.52
N VAL A 14 -10.10 -0.23 -4.29
CA VAL A 14 -8.99 0.13 -5.19
C VAL A 14 -7.78 -0.80 -5.08
N GLY A 15 -7.76 -1.68 -4.08
CA GLY A 15 -6.68 -2.67 -3.87
C GLY A 15 -5.64 -2.27 -2.83
N ARG A 16 -5.98 -1.42 -1.85
CA ARG A 16 -5.08 -1.11 -0.72
C ARG A 16 -4.57 -2.37 -0.04
N SER A 17 -5.49 -3.19 0.48
CA SER A 17 -5.14 -4.43 1.19
C SER A 17 -4.38 -5.42 0.31
N THR A 18 -4.70 -5.49 -0.99
CA THR A 18 -3.96 -6.33 -1.94
C THR A 18 -2.50 -5.91 -2.03
N ILE A 19 -2.23 -4.61 -2.15
CA ILE A 19 -0.85 -4.09 -2.21
C ILE A 19 -0.17 -4.25 -0.86
N ALA A 20 -0.86 -3.92 0.25
CA ALA A 20 -0.30 -4.03 1.59
C ALA A 20 0.12 -5.46 1.94
N THR A 21 -0.73 -6.45 1.69
CA THR A 21 -0.43 -7.87 1.98
C THR A 21 0.70 -8.42 1.13
N ASN A 22 0.73 -8.08 -0.18
CA ASN A 22 1.81 -8.50 -1.07
C ASN A 22 3.16 -7.88 -0.67
N LEU A 23 3.22 -6.57 -0.40
CA LEU A 23 4.45 -5.92 0.06
C LEU A 23 4.91 -6.47 1.41
N ALA A 24 3.98 -6.66 2.36
CA ALA A 24 4.30 -7.21 3.67
C ALA A 24 4.89 -8.62 3.58
N ALA A 25 4.32 -9.50 2.75
CA ALA A 25 4.85 -10.84 2.52
C ALA A 25 6.26 -10.79 1.93
N VAL A 26 6.46 -10.08 0.81
CA VAL A 26 7.77 -9.99 0.12
C VAL A 26 8.85 -9.31 0.98
N PHE A 27 8.48 -8.34 1.81
CA PHE A 27 9.44 -7.68 2.70
C PHE A 27 9.83 -8.60 3.85
N SER A 28 8.88 -9.36 4.39
CA SER A 28 9.10 -10.28 5.50
C SER A 28 10.02 -11.46 5.18
N GLU A 29 10.22 -11.79 3.91
CA GLU A 29 11.17 -12.83 3.49
C GLU A 29 12.61 -12.54 3.97
N LYS A 30 12.99 -11.27 4.03
CA LYS A 30 14.37 -10.84 4.28
C LYS A 30 14.56 -9.97 5.53
N ALA A 31 13.48 -9.49 6.14
CA ALA A 31 13.56 -8.61 7.31
C ALA A 31 12.28 -8.64 8.14
N PRO A 32 12.36 -8.42 9.46
CA PRO A 32 11.18 -8.26 10.30
C PRO A 32 10.27 -7.17 9.75
N THR A 33 9.02 -7.53 9.47
CA THR A 33 8.01 -6.67 8.87
C THR A 33 6.71 -6.76 9.64
N ALA A 34 6.10 -5.63 9.96
CA ALA A 34 4.76 -5.60 10.52
C ALA A 34 3.76 -5.06 9.50
N LEU A 35 2.62 -5.74 9.39
CA LEU A 35 1.43 -5.27 8.68
C LEU A 35 0.47 -4.70 9.71
N ILE A 36 0.04 -3.44 9.54
CA ILE A 36 -0.93 -2.78 10.41
C ILE A 36 -2.21 -2.58 9.62
N ASP A 37 -3.26 -3.30 10.00
CA ASP A 37 -4.60 -3.17 9.40
C ASP A 37 -5.40 -2.13 10.17
N CYS A 38 -5.74 -1.02 9.50
CA CYS A 38 -6.52 0.08 10.05
C CYS A 38 -7.97 0.07 9.51
N ASP A 39 -8.35 -0.89 8.66
CA ASP A 39 -9.68 -0.95 8.02
C ASP A 39 -10.63 -1.89 8.78
N LEU A 40 -10.87 -1.61 10.04
CA LEU A 40 -11.84 -2.35 10.84
C LEU A 40 -13.25 -1.70 10.73
N PRO A 41 -14.32 -2.50 10.66
CA PRO A 41 -14.41 -3.95 10.86
C PRO A 41 -14.16 -4.81 9.60
N GLN A 42 -13.84 -4.25 8.43
CA GLN A 42 -13.61 -5.04 7.21
C GLN A 42 -12.45 -6.03 7.39
N GLY A 43 -11.31 -5.57 7.91
CA GLY A 43 -10.20 -6.40 8.33
C GLY A 43 -9.65 -7.34 7.24
N THR A 44 -9.57 -6.87 5.99
CA THR A 44 -9.11 -7.72 4.87
C THR A 44 -7.68 -8.21 5.08
N SER A 45 -6.78 -7.33 5.49
CA SER A 45 -5.39 -7.67 5.78
C SER A 45 -5.26 -8.59 7.00
N ALA A 46 -6.11 -8.38 8.02
CA ALA A 46 -6.16 -9.23 9.21
C ALA A 46 -6.67 -10.64 8.87
N SER A 47 -7.73 -10.75 8.06
CA SER A 47 -8.27 -12.02 7.59
C SER A 47 -7.26 -12.79 6.75
N TRP A 48 -6.58 -12.11 5.82
CA TRP A 48 -5.50 -12.69 5.02
C TRP A 48 -4.37 -13.25 5.92
N TYR A 49 -3.95 -12.48 6.93
CA TYR A 49 -2.90 -12.92 7.84
C TYR A 49 -3.34 -14.11 8.70
N ALA A 50 -4.59 -14.17 9.12
CA ALA A 50 -5.13 -15.31 9.87
C ALA A 50 -5.05 -16.61 9.06
N VAL A 51 -5.47 -16.58 7.78
CA VAL A 51 -5.33 -17.72 6.87
C VAL A 51 -3.85 -18.07 6.66
N ARG A 52 -2.99 -17.06 6.40
CA ARG A 52 -1.55 -17.26 6.24
C ARG A 52 -0.92 -17.97 7.42
N LYS A 53 -1.25 -17.56 8.63
CA LYS A 53 -0.71 -18.12 9.87
C LYS A 53 -1.15 -19.57 10.10
N SER A 54 -2.34 -19.95 9.63
CA SER A 54 -2.83 -21.34 9.77
C SER A 54 -2.24 -22.30 8.73
N GLU A 55 -1.94 -21.81 7.52
CA GLU A 55 -1.59 -22.64 6.38
C GLU A 55 -0.09 -22.65 6.05
N LEU A 56 0.67 -21.64 6.49
CA LEU A 56 2.06 -21.47 6.11
C LEU A 56 3.00 -21.53 7.32
N PRO A 57 4.27 -21.91 7.11
CA PRO A 57 5.29 -21.83 8.16
C PRO A 57 5.44 -20.41 8.70
N PRO A 58 5.91 -20.27 9.96
CA PRO A 58 6.20 -18.96 10.54
C PRO A 58 7.18 -18.15 9.68
N THR A 59 6.90 -16.87 9.53
CA THR A 59 7.74 -15.90 8.79
C THR A 59 8.12 -14.73 9.70
N ASN A 60 8.95 -13.81 9.20
CA ASN A 60 9.28 -12.56 9.90
C ASN A 60 8.14 -11.51 9.78
N LEU A 61 6.91 -11.95 9.53
CA LEU A 61 5.74 -11.11 9.39
C LEU A 61 4.90 -11.15 10.67
N THR A 62 4.56 -9.98 11.19
CA THR A 62 3.60 -9.82 12.28
C THR A 62 2.42 -8.98 11.83
N LEU A 63 1.27 -9.17 12.47
CA LEU A 63 0.08 -8.36 12.25
C LEU A 63 -0.26 -7.57 13.50
N ALA A 64 -0.65 -6.32 13.31
CA ALA A 64 -1.37 -5.52 14.30
C ALA A 64 -2.66 -4.98 13.68
N THR A 65 -3.69 -4.76 14.51
CA THR A 65 -4.93 -4.09 14.11
C THR A 65 -5.15 -2.89 15.00
N VAL A 66 -5.63 -1.80 14.43
CA VAL A 66 -5.90 -0.54 15.16
C VAL A 66 -7.23 0.07 14.70
N ARG A 67 -7.91 0.80 15.59
CA ARG A 67 -9.23 1.37 15.35
C ARG A 67 -9.21 2.86 15.07
N ASP A 68 -8.22 3.55 15.59
CA ASP A 68 -8.08 5.00 15.43
C ASP A 68 -6.61 5.41 15.29
N TYR A 69 -6.40 6.69 14.97
CA TYR A 69 -5.06 7.23 14.74
C TYR A 69 -4.18 7.22 16.00
N ARG A 70 -4.75 7.26 17.20
CA ARG A 70 -3.98 7.24 18.46
C ARG A 70 -3.42 5.85 18.72
N GLU A 71 -4.26 4.83 18.54
CA GLU A 71 -3.82 3.42 18.55
C GLU A 71 -2.76 3.18 17.49
N LEU A 72 -2.93 3.74 16.28
CA LEU A 72 -1.95 3.60 15.20
C LEU A 72 -0.59 4.18 15.60
N VAL A 73 -0.54 5.41 16.09
CA VAL A 73 0.72 6.07 16.49
C VAL A 73 1.41 5.29 17.61
N ALA A 74 0.66 4.86 18.62
CA ALA A 74 1.19 4.07 19.73
C ALA A 74 1.75 2.73 19.23
N LYS A 75 0.99 2.01 18.38
CA LYS A 75 1.39 0.71 17.84
C LYS A 75 2.59 0.82 16.90
N ALA A 76 2.63 1.81 16.03
CA ALA A 76 3.77 2.03 15.16
C ALA A 76 5.05 2.34 15.96
N LYS A 77 4.95 3.12 17.03
CA LYS A 77 6.08 3.38 17.93
C LYS A 77 6.55 2.11 18.63
N GLU A 78 5.64 1.28 19.14
CA GLU A 78 5.94 -0.02 19.76
C GLU A 78 6.70 -0.94 18.79
N LEU A 79 6.21 -1.06 17.56
CA LEU A 79 6.77 -1.98 16.57
C LEU A 79 8.08 -1.47 15.92
N SER A 80 8.34 -0.17 15.96
CA SER A 80 9.51 0.43 15.31
C SER A 80 10.86 -0.01 15.87
N GLY A 81 10.90 -0.55 17.11
CA GLY A 81 12.13 -1.08 17.73
C GLY A 81 12.59 -2.40 17.09
N ASP A 82 11.63 -3.26 16.75
CA ASP A 82 11.89 -4.65 16.38
C ASP A 82 11.69 -4.95 14.89
N HIS A 83 11.06 -4.02 14.15
CA HIS A 83 10.72 -4.23 12.74
C HIS A 83 11.48 -3.27 11.82
N ARG A 84 12.01 -3.82 10.73
CA ARG A 84 12.65 -3.02 9.66
C ARG A 84 11.62 -2.26 8.84
N TYR A 85 10.45 -2.87 8.61
CA TYR A 85 9.37 -2.31 7.80
C TYR A 85 8.04 -2.35 8.55
N LEU A 86 7.29 -1.24 8.47
CA LEU A 86 5.88 -1.19 8.84
C LEU A 86 5.08 -0.90 7.58
N ILE A 87 4.17 -1.79 7.21
CA ILE A 87 3.24 -1.61 6.09
C ILE A 87 1.87 -1.31 6.68
N ILE A 88 1.29 -0.16 6.34
CA ILE A 88 0.03 0.30 6.92
C ILE A 88 -1.05 0.25 5.84
N ASP A 89 -2.07 -0.59 6.06
CA ASP A 89 -3.27 -0.67 5.23
C ASP A 89 -4.33 0.31 5.77
N ALA A 90 -4.51 1.43 5.08
CA ALA A 90 -5.38 2.51 5.52
C ALA A 90 -6.87 2.17 5.30
N PRO A 91 -7.77 2.68 6.15
CA PRO A 91 -9.21 2.56 5.93
C PRO A 91 -9.67 3.53 4.84
N PRO A 92 -10.85 3.29 4.22
CA PRO A 92 -11.46 4.28 3.34
C PRO A 92 -12.04 5.47 4.15
N ARG A 93 -12.00 6.67 3.60
CA ARG A 93 -12.76 7.85 4.07
C ARG A 93 -12.56 8.33 5.52
N ILE A 94 -11.52 7.89 6.21
CA ILE A 94 -11.22 8.37 7.57
C ILE A 94 -10.07 9.37 7.51
N ALA A 95 -10.42 10.68 7.42
CA ALA A 95 -9.45 11.76 7.20
C ALA A 95 -8.35 11.83 8.28
N GLU A 96 -8.70 11.66 9.55
CA GLU A 96 -7.73 11.72 10.66
C GLU A 96 -6.72 10.57 10.60
N MET A 97 -7.20 9.34 10.34
CA MET A 97 -6.33 8.18 10.17
C MET A 97 -5.41 8.35 8.96
N THR A 98 -5.97 8.76 7.81
CA THR A 98 -5.20 9.00 6.59
C THR A 98 -4.12 10.06 6.81
N ARG A 99 -4.45 11.16 7.48
CA ARG A 99 -3.48 12.22 7.82
C ARG A 99 -2.36 11.70 8.72
N ALA A 100 -2.69 10.93 9.76
CA ALA A 100 -1.70 10.32 10.64
C ALA A 100 -0.77 9.38 9.87
N ILE A 101 -1.32 8.53 8.99
CA ILE A 101 -0.53 7.64 8.13
C ILE A 101 0.42 8.46 7.23
N ILE A 102 -0.06 9.51 6.57
CA ILE A 102 0.76 10.35 5.70
C ILE A 102 1.93 10.97 6.47
N VAL A 103 1.65 11.56 7.64
CA VAL A 103 2.67 12.26 8.43
C VAL A 103 3.74 11.31 8.94
N MET A 104 3.40 10.08 9.31
CA MET A 104 4.36 9.13 9.88
C MET A 104 5.09 8.27 8.84
N SER A 105 4.58 8.20 7.60
CA SER A 105 5.15 7.33 6.57
C SER A 105 6.43 7.90 5.96
N THR A 106 7.38 7.02 5.67
CA THR A 106 8.54 7.32 4.82
C THR A 106 8.12 7.45 3.35
N LEU A 107 7.14 6.63 2.94
CA LEU A 107 6.55 6.62 1.61
C LEU A 107 5.06 6.31 1.73
N CYS A 108 4.21 7.06 1.05
CA CYS A 108 2.82 6.70 0.85
C CYS A 108 2.57 6.24 -0.58
N LEU A 109 1.86 5.13 -0.74
CA LEU A 109 1.38 4.62 -2.02
C LEU A 109 -0.11 4.86 -2.16
N VAL A 110 -0.51 5.40 -3.31
CA VAL A 110 -1.90 5.68 -3.66
C VAL A 110 -2.31 4.73 -4.79
N PRO A 111 -2.97 3.60 -4.47
CA PRO A 111 -3.52 2.71 -5.50
C PRO A 111 -4.56 3.44 -6.34
N LEU A 112 -4.41 3.38 -7.65
CA LEU A 112 -5.28 4.04 -8.61
C LEU A 112 -5.51 3.14 -9.82
N GLY A 113 -6.77 2.88 -10.16
CA GLY A 113 -7.14 2.27 -11.43
C GLY A 113 -7.25 3.32 -12.53
N ALA A 114 -7.03 2.92 -13.77
CA ALA A 114 -7.19 3.79 -14.92
C ALA A 114 -8.68 4.02 -15.23
N SER A 115 -9.34 4.83 -14.41
CA SER A 115 -10.71 5.29 -14.64
C SER A 115 -10.89 6.73 -14.17
N ALA A 116 -11.64 7.53 -14.92
CA ALA A 116 -11.92 8.93 -14.58
C ALA A 116 -12.53 9.06 -13.18
N ALA A 117 -13.45 8.17 -12.80
CA ALA A 117 -14.09 8.18 -11.49
C ALA A 117 -13.11 7.92 -10.33
N GLU A 118 -12.02 7.16 -10.56
CA GLU A 118 -10.99 6.96 -9.55
C GLU A 118 -10.08 8.18 -9.45
N ILE A 119 -9.72 8.80 -10.57
CA ILE A 119 -8.93 10.03 -10.60
C ILE A 119 -9.66 11.14 -9.85
N TRP A 120 -10.92 11.41 -10.18
CA TRP A 120 -11.71 12.46 -9.53
C TRP A 120 -11.87 12.23 -8.02
N SER A 121 -12.11 10.98 -7.60
CA SER A 121 -12.23 10.66 -6.17
C SER A 121 -10.91 10.78 -5.40
N THR A 122 -9.78 10.95 -6.09
CA THR A 122 -8.48 11.12 -5.47
C THR A 122 -8.17 12.59 -5.17
N ALA A 123 -8.92 13.54 -5.72
CA ALA A 123 -8.73 14.97 -5.49
C ALA A 123 -8.79 15.33 -3.99
N ASP A 124 -9.78 14.82 -3.25
CA ASP A 124 -9.90 15.04 -1.80
C ASP A 124 -8.69 14.49 -1.02
N LEU A 125 -8.08 13.40 -1.52
CA LEU A 125 -6.86 12.87 -0.92
C LEU A 125 -5.66 13.80 -1.17
N VAL A 126 -5.58 14.41 -2.35
CA VAL A 126 -4.52 15.39 -2.67
C VAL A 126 -4.58 16.60 -1.75
N GLU A 127 -5.79 17.11 -1.43
CA GLU A 127 -5.95 18.15 -0.43
C GLU A 127 -5.42 17.73 0.94
N THR A 128 -5.75 16.51 1.37
CA THR A 128 -5.24 15.95 2.63
C THR A 128 -3.71 15.82 2.63
N ILE A 129 -3.11 15.40 1.51
CA ILE A 129 -1.66 15.31 1.33
C ILE A 129 -1.01 16.70 1.42
N ASN A 130 -1.58 17.70 0.76
CA ASN A 130 -1.07 19.07 0.77
C ASN A 130 -1.15 19.69 2.17
N ALA A 131 -2.25 19.49 2.89
CA ALA A 131 -2.36 19.90 4.29
C ALA A 131 -1.33 19.20 5.19
N ALA A 132 -1.04 17.92 4.95
CA ALA A 132 -0.01 17.21 5.71
C ALA A 132 1.41 17.73 5.41
N ARG A 133 1.68 18.20 4.18
CA ARG A 133 2.97 18.78 3.79
C ARG A 133 3.29 20.11 4.48
N GLU A 134 2.28 20.81 5.00
CA GLU A 134 2.49 21.99 5.84
C GLU A 134 3.21 21.64 7.16
N TYR A 135 3.02 20.41 7.66
CA TYR A 135 3.66 19.92 8.88
C TYR A 135 4.99 19.22 8.60
N ARG A 136 5.10 18.56 7.45
CA ARG A 136 6.29 17.82 7.03
C ARG A 136 6.46 17.92 5.51
N ALA A 137 7.34 18.79 5.05
CA ALA A 137 7.49 19.11 3.62
C ALA A 137 8.07 17.95 2.76
N ASP A 138 8.80 17.02 3.38
CA ASP A 138 9.48 15.88 2.73
C ASP A 138 8.61 14.63 2.53
N ILE A 139 7.28 14.76 2.68
CA ILE A 139 6.35 13.64 2.46
C ILE A 139 6.42 13.16 1.02
N ASP A 140 6.86 11.91 0.81
CA ASP A 140 6.86 11.25 -0.50
C ASP A 140 5.56 10.47 -0.68
N VAL A 141 4.77 10.87 -1.67
CA VAL A 141 3.51 10.21 -2.04
C VAL A 141 3.56 9.88 -3.51
N ARG A 142 3.29 8.62 -3.86
CA ARG A 142 3.34 8.14 -5.24
C ARG A 142 2.12 7.33 -5.61
N ILE A 143 1.65 7.52 -6.84
CA ILE A 143 0.61 6.69 -7.43
C ILE A 143 1.20 5.33 -7.77
N VAL A 144 0.48 4.26 -7.44
CA VAL A 144 0.71 2.92 -7.97
C VAL A 144 -0.51 2.50 -8.80
N TRP A 145 -0.29 2.34 -10.10
CA TRP A 145 -1.34 1.88 -11.00
C TRP A 145 -1.73 0.45 -10.67
N ASN A 146 -2.99 0.24 -10.33
CA ASN A 146 -3.55 -1.07 -10.00
C ASN A 146 -4.68 -1.42 -10.96
N ARG A 147 -4.87 -2.71 -11.24
CA ARG A 147 -5.85 -3.20 -12.22
C ARG A 147 -5.68 -2.52 -13.59
N PHE A 148 -4.42 -2.22 -13.92
CA PHE A 148 -4.08 -1.50 -15.14
C PHE A 148 -4.19 -2.41 -16.39
N ARG A 149 -4.80 -1.88 -17.44
CA ARG A 149 -4.92 -2.55 -18.75
C ARG A 149 -3.98 -1.88 -19.73
N ALA A 150 -2.72 -2.29 -19.73
CA ALA A 150 -1.61 -1.62 -20.44
C ALA A 150 -1.84 -1.39 -21.94
N ASN A 151 -2.66 -2.20 -22.60
CA ASN A 151 -2.82 -2.19 -24.05
C ASN A 151 -4.02 -1.37 -24.52
N THR A 152 -4.60 -0.51 -23.69
CA THR A 152 -5.70 0.36 -24.08
C THR A 152 -5.22 1.81 -24.20
N ARG A 153 -5.58 2.47 -25.32
CA ARG A 153 -5.32 3.90 -25.53
C ARG A 153 -5.89 4.73 -24.37
N GLU A 154 -7.08 4.36 -23.92
CA GLU A 154 -7.78 4.99 -22.80
C GLU A 154 -6.92 4.96 -21.50
N ALA A 155 -6.28 3.84 -21.19
CA ALA A 155 -5.45 3.74 -19.98
C ALA A 155 -4.22 4.67 -20.03
N VAL A 156 -3.64 4.87 -21.21
CA VAL A 156 -2.53 5.82 -21.41
C VAL A 156 -3.01 7.26 -21.22
N GLU A 157 -4.09 7.63 -21.90
CA GLU A 157 -4.68 8.97 -21.82
C GLU A 157 -5.11 9.32 -20.38
N LEU A 158 -5.72 8.36 -19.66
CA LEU A 158 -6.10 8.55 -18.26
C LEU A 158 -4.90 8.63 -17.30
N SER A 159 -3.80 7.91 -17.58
CA SER A 159 -2.59 8.04 -16.75
C SER A 159 -1.93 9.41 -16.90
N GLU A 160 -1.91 9.95 -18.11
CA GLU A 160 -1.44 11.31 -18.38
C GLU A 160 -2.33 12.37 -17.72
N ALA A 161 -3.65 12.21 -17.82
CA ALA A 161 -4.62 13.08 -17.16
C ALA A 161 -4.45 13.07 -15.64
N ALA A 162 -4.31 11.89 -15.02
CA ALA A 162 -4.09 11.76 -13.58
C ALA A 162 -2.81 12.46 -13.12
N ARG A 163 -1.71 12.31 -13.86
CA ARG A 163 -0.45 12.99 -13.54
C ARG A 163 -0.61 14.51 -13.54
N LYS A 164 -1.33 15.04 -14.52
CA LYS A 164 -1.59 16.47 -14.66
C LYS A 164 -2.54 17.00 -13.58
N GLU A 165 -3.60 16.25 -13.29
CA GLU A 165 -4.67 16.67 -12.37
C GLU A 165 -4.27 16.51 -10.90
N LEU A 166 -3.63 15.39 -10.55
CA LEU A 166 -3.27 15.09 -9.16
C LEU A 166 -1.92 15.67 -8.75
N GLY A 167 -1.02 15.95 -9.68
CA GLY A 167 0.32 16.49 -9.39
C GLY A 167 1.20 15.55 -8.55
N LEU A 168 0.86 14.25 -8.49
CA LEU A 168 1.61 13.24 -7.77
C LEU A 168 2.56 12.50 -8.70
N ARG A 169 3.74 12.12 -8.18
CA ARG A 169 4.64 11.21 -8.87
C ARG A 169 4.01 9.82 -8.95
N GLU A 170 4.33 9.08 -9.99
CA GLU A 170 3.90 7.68 -10.13
C GLU A 170 5.09 6.72 -10.01
N LEU A 171 4.81 5.49 -9.60
CA LEU A 171 5.76 4.40 -9.72
C LEU A 171 5.85 3.96 -11.19
N ALA A 172 7.03 3.47 -11.59
CA ALA A 172 7.21 2.87 -12.92
C ALA A 172 6.45 1.54 -13.02
N THR A 173 6.39 0.80 -11.93
CA THR A 173 5.68 -0.48 -11.84
C THR A 173 4.17 -0.28 -11.87
N ARG A 174 3.49 -1.11 -12.67
CA ARG A 174 2.03 -1.14 -12.81
C ARG A 174 1.53 -2.56 -12.54
N LEU A 175 0.47 -2.68 -11.75
CA LEU A 175 -0.16 -3.97 -11.45
C LEU A 175 -1.34 -4.19 -12.40
N GLY A 176 -1.32 -5.29 -13.15
CA GLY A 176 -2.34 -5.63 -14.12
C GLY A 176 -3.66 -6.07 -13.48
N TYR A 177 -4.75 -6.06 -14.28
CA TYR A 177 -6.02 -6.65 -13.86
C TYR A 177 -5.94 -8.18 -13.98
N ARG A 178 -5.70 -8.87 -12.86
CA ARG A 178 -5.51 -10.34 -12.82
C ARG A 178 -6.30 -10.98 -11.70
N VAL A 179 -6.91 -12.11 -11.99
CA VAL A 179 -7.65 -12.93 -11.01
C VAL A 179 -6.71 -13.46 -9.92
N ALA A 180 -5.44 -13.70 -10.27
CA ALA A 180 -4.41 -14.20 -9.35
C ALA A 180 -4.28 -13.39 -8.05
N TYR A 181 -4.50 -12.08 -8.09
CA TYR A 181 -4.46 -11.24 -6.89
C TYR A 181 -5.56 -11.60 -5.89
N SER A 182 -6.78 -11.85 -6.35
CA SER A 182 -7.88 -12.24 -5.48
C SER A 182 -7.79 -13.69 -5.00
N GLU A 183 -7.28 -14.58 -5.86
CA GLU A 183 -7.09 -16.00 -5.53
C GLU A 183 -5.99 -16.19 -4.48
N ALA A 184 -4.85 -15.52 -4.62
CA ALA A 184 -3.77 -15.54 -3.65
C ALA A 184 -4.22 -14.95 -2.31
N LEU A 185 -4.90 -13.77 -2.33
CA LEU A 185 -5.43 -13.12 -1.14
C LEU A 185 -6.33 -14.06 -0.33
N ALA A 186 -7.26 -14.76 -0.99
CA ALA A 186 -8.20 -15.67 -0.34
C ALA A 186 -7.51 -16.87 0.35
N ARG A 187 -6.28 -17.17 -0.02
CA ARG A 187 -5.47 -18.29 0.51
C ARG A 187 -4.39 -17.86 1.49
N GLY A 188 -4.37 -16.60 1.91
CA GLY A 188 -3.31 -16.07 2.77
C GLY A 188 -1.94 -15.98 2.08
N LEU A 189 -1.91 -16.08 0.75
CA LEU A 189 -0.69 -16.03 -0.06
C LEU A 189 -0.44 -14.61 -0.61
N ALA A 190 0.83 -14.30 -0.82
CA ALA A 190 1.20 -13.26 -1.77
C ALA A 190 1.16 -13.83 -3.19
N VAL A 191 1.03 -12.97 -4.18
CA VAL A 191 1.02 -13.41 -5.59
C VAL A 191 2.38 -14.01 -5.99
N SER A 192 3.47 -13.61 -5.34
CA SER A 192 4.80 -14.22 -5.49
C SER A 192 4.85 -15.69 -5.07
N GLU A 193 3.88 -16.14 -4.28
CA GLU A 193 3.72 -17.53 -3.81
C GLU A 193 2.64 -18.29 -4.60
N TRP A 194 2.07 -17.66 -5.66
CA TRP A 194 1.00 -18.19 -6.50
C TRP A 194 1.49 -18.53 -7.90
N LEU A 195 0.65 -19.17 -8.70
CA LEU A 195 1.06 -19.77 -9.99
C LEU A 195 1.19 -18.77 -11.15
N ASP A 196 0.68 -17.54 -11.05
CA ASP A 196 0.73 -16.53 -12.12
C ASP A 196 2.10 -15.84 -12.15
N LYS A 197 2.96 -16.26 -13.09
CA LYS A 197 4.31 -15.72 -13.26
C LYS A 197 4.34 -14.21 -13.56
N THR A 198 3.31 -13.69 -14.25
CA THR A 198 3.26 -12.27 -14.59
C THR A 198 2.89 -11.43 -13.37
N ALA A 199 1.90 -11.87 -12.60
CA ALA A 199 1.54 -11.21 -11.35
C ALA A 199 2.68 -11.29 -10.33
N HIS A 200 3.41 -12.41 -10.28
CA HIS A 200 4.63 -12.53 -9.48
C HIS A 200 5.67 -11.47 -9.87
N ALA A 201 5.97 -11.34 -11.18
CA ALA A 201 6.94 -10.35 -11.66
C ALA A 201 6.51 -8.92 -11.30
N GLU A 202 5.23 -8.58 -11.51
CA GLU A 202 4.68 -7.26 -11.16
C GLU A 202 4.89 -6.92 -9.67
N VAL A 203 4.62 -7.86 -8.76
CA VAL A 203 4.80 -7.64 -7.32
C VAL A 203 6.28 -7.60 -6.94
N ALA A 204 7.13 -8.41 -7.55
CA ALA A 204 8.58 -8.37 -7.32
C ALA A 204 9.19 -7.04 -7.76
N GLU A 205 8.78 -6.51 -8.92
CA GLU A 205 9.18 -5.19 -9.42
C GLU A 205 8.68 -4.08 -8.49
N LEU A 206 7.40 -4.11 -8.07
CA LEU A 206 6.84 -3.15 -7.12
C LEU A 206 7.66 -3.14 -5.82
N ALA A 207 7.91 -4.31 -5.24
CA ALA A 207 8.67 -4.42 -4.00
C ALA A 207 10.12 -3.92 -4.16
N SER A 208 10.75 -4.17 -5.31
CA SER A 208 12.10 -3.68 -5.64
C SER A 208 12.12 -2.16 -5.75
N GLU A 209 11.17 -1.57 -6.49
CA GLU A 209 11.05 -0.12 -6.68
C GLU A 209 10.81 0.59 -5.34
N VAL A 210 9.86 0.09 -4.53
CA VAL A 210 9.59 0.63 -3.18
C VAL A 210 10.83 0.56 -2.30
N LYS A 211 11.54 -0.58 -2.26
CA LYS A 211 12.80 -0.70 -1.49
C LYS A 211 13.89 0.27 -1.98
N GLY A 212 13.95 0.55 -3.28
CA GLY A 212 14.86 1.53 -3.86
C GLY A 212 14.59 2.93 -3.30
N ILE A 213 13.32 3.38 -3.37
CA ILE A 213 12.87 4.67 -2.86
C ILE A 213 13.17 4.82 -1.37
N LEU A 214 12.83 3.81 -0.56
CA LEU A 214 13.06 3.82 0.88
C LEU A 214 14.54 3.95 1.26
N LYS A 215 15.47 3.45 0.43
CA LYS A 215 16.91 3.60 0.64
C LYS A 215 17.42 5.01 0.32
N GLU A 216 16.79 5.70 -0.62
CA GLU A 216 17.14 7.07 -1.00
C GLU A 216 16.71 8.08 0.05
N VAL A 217 15.51 7.93 0.60
CA VAL A 217 14.94 8.80 1.65
C VAL A 217 15.65 8.60 3.00
N GLY A 218 16.26 7.44 3.25
CA GLY A 218 16.96 7.11 4.50
C GLY A 218 18.44 7.53 4.56
N LYS A 219 18.92 8.24 3.54
CA LYS A 219 20.27 8.84 3.49
C LYS A 219 20.23 10.32 3.84
#